data_cbcf66a059b15d61db80d9f781674ad9
#
_entry.id   cbcf66a059b15d61db80d9f781674ad9
#
_cell.length_a   1.000
_cell.length_b   1.000
_cell.length_c   1.000
_cell.angle_alpha   90.00
_cell.angle_beta   90.00
_cell.angle_gamma   90.00
#
_symmetry.space_group_name_H-M   'P 1'
#
loop_
_entity.id
_entity.type
_entity.pdbx_description
1 polymer ?
#
loop_
_entity_poly.entity_id
_entity_poly.type
_entity_poly.pdbx_seq_one_letter_code
_entity_poly.pdbx_strand_id
1 'polypeptide(L)'
;ANKKNLDKKFFIISKNLSIYEKDFLNKINLRFVVLCENLYISQINTAGIPDHKKRTLILDINFNEKYFERVIHHEVFHIIHNNFENIFNEEIWSDFNDKTFEYAECSTCSDRLGLDLYNKTNGFLTEYSKSIASEDMAEVFSFLMTDKIKMKNIASKDSILFNKIEFIKNGIKKIKNF
;
A
#
# COMPACT_ATOMS: atom_id res chain seq x y z
N ALA A 1 -14.98 -21.32 1.30
CA ALA A 1 -13.67 -21.21 0.63
C ALA A 1 -13.17 -22.59 0.20
N ASN A 2 -12.59 -22.69 -0.98
CA ASN A 2 -11.86 -23.89 -1.39
C ASN A 2 -10.59 -23.97 -0.52
N LYS A 3 -10.42 -25.08 0.25
CA LYS A 3 -9.27 -25.28 1.15
C LYS A 3 -7.93 -25.04 0.46
N LYS A 4 -7.75 -25.52 -0.77
CA LYS A 4 -6.53 -25.32 -1.54
C LYS A 4 -6.22 -23.84 -1.81
N ASN A 5 -7.22 -23.03 -2.10
CA ASN A 5 -7.05 -21.58 -2.30
C ASN A 5 -6.70 -20.89 -0.97
N LEU A 6 -7.36 -21.28 0.10
CA LEU A 6 -7.09 -20.76 1.45
C LEU A 6 -5.64 -21.05 1.87
N ASP A 7 -5.18 -22.31 1.72
CA ASP A 7 -3.81 -22.71 2.08
C ASP A 7 -2.77 -21.92 1.26
N LYS A 8 -3.01 -21.75 -0.05
CA LYS A 8 -2.14 -20.96 -0.93
C LYS A 8 -2.07 -19.49 -0.48
N LYS A 9 -3.21 -18.86 -0.23
CA LYS A 9 -3.27 -17.45 0.20
C LYS A 9 -2.65 -17.28 1.59
N PHE A 10 -2.90 -18.20 2.51
CA PHE A 10 -2.24 -18.20 3.82
C PHE A 10 -0.72 -18.25 3.71
N PHE A 11 -0.18 -19.10 2.83
CA PHE A 11 1.27 -19.16 2.59
C PHE A 11 1.82 -17.83 2.06
N ILE A 12 1.16 -17.21 1.07
CA ILE A 12 1.57 -15.92 0.51
C ILE A 12 1.55 -14.84 1.60
N ILE A 13 0.48 -14.77 2.39
CA ILE A 13 0.34 -13.79 3.48
C ILE A 13 1.44 -13.98 4.53
N SER A 14 1.64 -15.22 4.98
CA SER A 14 2.65 -15.54 5.99
C SER A 14 4.05 -15.18 5.51
N LYS A 15 4.40 -15.51 4.26
CA LYS A 15 5.67 -15.15 3.62
C LYS A 15 5.87 -13.63 3.61
N ASN A 16 4.88 -12.87 3.19
CA ASN A 16 4.98 -11.41 3.05
C ASN A 16 4.99 -10.70 4.41
N LEU A 17 4.21 -11.17 5.38
CA LEU A 17 4.22 -10.56 6.71
C LEU A 17 5.46 -10.93 7.53
N SER A 18 6.09 -12.08 7.28
CA SER A 18 7.31 -12.50 7.99
C SER A 18 8.54 -11.61 7.72
N ILE A 19 8.51 -10.76 6.69
CA ILE A 19 9.59 -9.78 6.44
C ILE A 19 9.56 -8.61 7.41
N TYR A 20 8.46 -8.40 8.13
CA TYR A 20 8.36 -7.40 9.19
C TYR A 20 8.77 -8.01 10.53
N GLU A 21 9.70 -7.35 11.22
CA GLU A 21 10.08 -7.74 12.57
C GLU A 21 8.87 -7.65 13.52
N LYS A 22 8.77 -8.59 14.48
CA LYS A 22 7.66 -8.63 15.43
C LYS A 22 7.47 -7.31 16.18
N ASP A 23 8.58 -6.68 16.57
CA ASP A 23 8.54 -5.41 17.28
C ASP A 23 8.02 -4.27 16.38
N PHE A 24 8.33 -4.31 15.08
CA PHE A 24 7.75 -3.37 14.13
C PHE A 24 6.24 -3.57 13.99
N LEU A 25 5.76 -4.81 13.87
CA LEU A 25 4.32 -5.11 13.81
C LEU A 25 3.60 -4.64 15.09
N ASN A 26 4.23 -4.80 16.25
CA ASN A 26 3.70 -4.27 17.50
C ASN A 26 3.64 -2.74 17.51
N LYS A 27 4.69 -2.06 17.03
CA LYS A 27 4.75 -0.58 16.95
C LYS A 27 3.65 -0.02 16.04
N ILE A 28 3.41 -0.63 14.89
CA ILE A 28 2.32 -0.22 13.99
C ILE A 28 0.95 -0.73 14.45
N ASN A 29 0.89 -1.41 15.60
CA ASN A 29 -0.34 -1.90 16.20
C ASN A 29 -1.13 -2.91 15.35
N LEU A 30 -0.49 -3.65 14.46
CA LEU A 30 -1.09 -4.76 13.72
C LEU A 30 -1.04 -6.04 14.55
N ARG A 31 -2.20 -6.66 14.82
CA ARG A 31 -2.29 -7.88 15.64
C ARG A 31 -2.96 -9.05 14.96
N PHE A 32 -3.92 -8.78 14.09
CA PHE A 32 -4.75 -9.82 13.50
C PHE A 32 -4.78 -9.70 11.98
N VAL A 33 -4.88 -10.84 11.32
CA VAL A 33 -5.21 -10.94 9.90
C VAL A 33 -6.47 -11.76 9.76
N VAL A 34 -7.49 -11.22 9.12
CA VAL A 34 -8.75 -11.90 8.84
C VAL A 34 -8.83 -12.17 7.34
N LEU A 35 -9.11 -13.41 7.00
CA LEU A 35 -9.31 -13.83 5.61
C LEU A 35 -10.82 -13.96 5.34
N CYS A 36 -11.26 -13.37 4.26
CA CYS A 36 -12.65 -13.41 3.83
C CYS A 36 -12.76 -13.66 2.33
N GLU A 37 -13.96 -13.77 1.83
CA GLU A 37 -14.30 -13.85 0.41
C GLU A 37 -15.31 -12.75 0.09
N ASN A 38 -15.21 -12.20 -1.12
CA ASN A 38 -16.14 -11.20 -1.64
C ASN A 38 -16.19 -9.93 -0.77
N LEU A 39 -15.02 -9.32 -0.58
CA LEU A 39 -14.90 -8.08 0.19
C LEU A 39 -15.30 -6.89 -0.68
N TYR A 40 -16.19 -6.03 -0.17
CA TYR A 40 -16.68 -4.85 -0.88
C TYR A 40 -16.66 -3.61 0.00
N ILE A 41 -16.30 -2.46 -0.58
CA ILE A 41 -16.50 -1.12 -0.04
C ILE A 41 -17.28 -0.32 -1.06
N SER A 42 -18.41 0.29 -0.66
CA SER A 42 -19.24 1.12 -1.56
C SER A 42 -19.57 0.43 -2.90
N GLN A 43 -19.85 -0.88 -2.87
CA GLN A 43 -20.13 -1.74 -4.03
C GLN A 43 -18.91 -2.03 -4.94
N ILE A 44 -17.72 -1.57 -4.59
CA ILE A 44 -16.46 -1.87 -5.30
C ILE A 44 -15.81 -3.06 -4.61
N ASN A 45 -15.46 -4.11 -5.39
CA ASN A 45 -14.69 -5.23 -4.88
C ASN A 45 -13.30 -4.74 -4.49
N THR A 46 -12.92 -4.93 -3.23
CA THR A 46 -11.62 -4.53 -2.69
C THR A 46 -10.81 -5.72 -2.25
N ALA A 47 -9.50 -5.59 -2.35
CA ALA A 47 -8.56 -6.64 -2.00
C ALA A 47 -8.28 -6.75 -0.50
N GLY A 48 -8.38 -5.63 0.20
CA GLY A 48 -8.12 -5.54 1.63
C GLY A 48 -8.80 -4.34 2.29
N ILE A 49 -8.87 -4.38 3.62
CA ILE A 49 -9.33 -3.28 4.45
C ILE A 49 -8.49 -3.27 5.74
N PRO A 50 -7.85 -2.15 6.09
CA PRO A 50 -7.20 -1.96 7.38
C PRO A 50 -8.23 -1.52 8.44
N ASP A 51 -8.57 -2.39 9.39
CA ASP A 51 -9.40 -2.01 10.54
C ASP A 51 -8.51 -1.53 11.70
N HIS A 52 -8.26 -0.24 11.75
CA HIS A 52 -7.38 0.38 12.75
C HIS A 52 -7.89 0.18 14.18
N LYS A 53 -9.21 0.24 14.41
CA LYS A 53 -9.81 0.08 15.74
C LYS A 53 -9.64 -1.35 16.27
N LYS A 54 -9.78 -2.34 15.39
CA LYS A 54 -9.59 -3.76 15.73
C LYS A 54 -8.16 -4.23 15.54
N ARG A 55 -7.26 -3.36 15.06
CA ARG A 55 -5.85 -3.71 14.80
C ARG A 55 -5.71 -4.90 13.87
N THR A 56 -6.55 -4.90 12.84
CA THR A 56 -6.79 -6.06 11.96
C THR A 56 -6.57 -5.67 10.51
N LEU A 57 -5.89 -6.52 9.79
CA LEU A 57 -5.82 -6.50 8.33
C LEU A 57 -6.82 -7.53 7.80
N ILE A 58 -7.82 -7.08 7.03
CA ILE A 58 -8.82 -7.94 6.39
C ILE A 58 -8.43 -8.10 4.92
N LEU A 59 -8.33 -9.33 4.41
CA LEU A 59 -7.90 -9.63 3.05
C LEU A 59 -8.88 -10.55 2.33
N ASP A 60 -9.24 -10.20 1.09
CA ASP A 60 -10.07 -11.04 0.22
C ASP A 60 -9.21 -12.11 -0.47
N ILE A 61 -9.41 -13.39 -0.11
CA ILE A 61 -8.65 -14.51 -0.70
C ILE A 61 -9.01 -14.78 -2.16
N ASN A 62 -10.12 -14.25 -2.65
CA ASN A 62 -10.55 -14.38 -4.04
C ASN A 62 -10.03 -13.24 -4.93
N PHE A 63 -9.39 -12.22 -4.33
CA PHE A 63 -8.83 -11.12 -5.12
C PHE A 63 -7.75 -11.60 -6.10
N ASN A 64 -7.58 -10.85 -7.19
CA ASN A 64 -6.69 -11.20 -8.29
C ASN A 64 -5.26 -11.46 -7.81
N GLU A 65 -4.76 -12.67 -8.08
CA GLU A 65 -3.46 -13.14 -7.62
C GLU A 65 -2.29 -12.28 -8.12
N LYS A 66 -2.41 -11.69 -9.31
CA LYS A 66 -1.41 -10.78 -9.90
C LYS A 66 -1.03 -9.64 -8.96
N TYR A 67 -1.98 -9.15 -8.17
CA TYR A 67 -1.78 -7.99 -7.30
C TYR A 67 -1.68 -8.37 -5.82
N PHE A 68 -2.00 -9.61 -5.45
CA PHE A 68 -2.27 -9.98 -4.06
C PHE A 68 -1.09 -9.77 -3.11
N GLU A 69 0.15 -10.10 -3.51
CA GLU A 69 1.33 -9.83 -2.67
C GLU A 69 1.50 -8.34 -2.41
N ARG A 70 1.30 -7.52 -3.43
CA ARG A 70 1.39 -6.06 -3.32
C ARG A 70 0.31 -5.48 -2.41
N VAL A 71 -0.92 -5.99 -2.51
CA VAL A 71 -2.04 -5.59 -1.66
C VAL A 71 -1.74 -5.78 -0.17
N ILE A 72 -1.11 -6.89 0.22
CA ILE A 72 -0.73 -7.12 1.63
C ILE A 72 0.09 -5.94 2.17
N HIS A 73 1.09 -5.50 1.42
CA HIS A 73 1.95 -4.39 1.82
C HIS A 73 1.26 -3.03 1.73
N HIS A 74 0.38 -2.85 0.75
CA HIS A 74 -0.46 -1.68 0.57
C HIS A 74 -1.32 -1.45 1.83
N GLU A 75 -2.05 -2.46 2.27
CA GLU A 75 -2.90 -2.37 3.45
C GLU A 75 -2.10 -2.24 4.76
N VAL A 76 -0.93 -2.88 4.84
CA VAL A 76 0.00 -2.67 5.97
C VAL A 76 0.44 -1.20 6.02
N PHE A 77 0.65 -0.55 4.86
CA PHE A 77 1.03 0.86 4.86
C PHE A 77 -0.10 1.75 5.38
N HIS A 78 -1.35 1.50 5.07
CA HIS A 78 -2.46 2.25 5.64
C HIS A 78 -2.49 2.16 7.18
N ILE A 79 -2.17 0.98 7.75
CA ILE A 79 -2.01 0.84 9.20
C ILE A 79 -0.85 1.68 9.72
N ILE A 80 0.31 1.67 9.02
CA ILE A 80 1.46 2.52 9.35
C ILE A 80 1.05 4.00 9.29
N HIS A 81 0.47 4.43 8.19
CA HIS A 81 0.08 5.83 7.95
C HIS A 81 -0.86 6.34 9.05
N ASN A 82 -1.92 5.60 9.37
CA ASN A 82 -2.87 5.99 10.41
C ASN A 82 -2.23 6.14 11.81
N ASN A 83 -1.22 5.32 12.13
CA ASN A 83 -0.54 5.42 13.43
C ASN A 83 0.58 6.49 13.47
N PHE A 84 1.03 6.96 12.29
CA PHE A 84 2.17 7.86 12.15
C PHE A 84 1.91 8.98 11.12
N GLU A 85 0.71 9.57 11.12
CA GLU A 85 0.30 10.66 10.21
C GLU A 85 1.25 11.87 10.25
N ASN A 86 1.83 12.15 11.42
CA ASN A 86 2.82 13.21 11.59
C ASN A 86 4.15 12.94 10.85
N ILE A 87 4.46 11.67 10.57
CA ILE A 87 5.64 11.25 9.78
C ILE A 87 5.29 11.21 8.29
N PHE A 88 4.10 10.69 7.95
CA PHE A 88 3.60 10.53 6.59
C PHE A 88 2.53 11.57 6.27
N ASN A 89 2.91 12.85 6.33
CA ASN A 89 2.00 13.95 6.09
C ASN A 89 1.61 14.04 4.60
N GLU A 90 0.30 14.05 4.32
CA GLU A 90 -0.27 14.05 2.96
C GLU A 90 -0.04 15.35 2.20
N GLU A 91 0.06 16.50 2.88
CA GLU A 91 0.37 17.79 2.25
C GLU A 91 1.81 17.79 1.73
N ILE A 92 2.77 17.38 2.57
CA ILE A 92 4.18 17.24 2.16
C ILE A 92 4.33 16.25 1.01
N TRP A 93 3.57 15.15 1.03
CA TRP A 93 3.56 14.18 -0.06
C TRP A 93 3.04 14.77 -1.36
N SER A 94 1.95 15.53 -1.28
CA SER A 94 1.32 16.16 -2.43
C SER A 94 2.21 17.20 -3.10
N ASP A 95 3.06 17.88 -2.33
CA ASP A 95 4.03 18.87 -2.83
C ASP A 95 5.12 18.26 -3.73
N PHE A 96 5.32 16.95 -3.72
CA PHE A 96 6.22 16.30 -4.69
C PHE A 96 5.66 16.25 -6.10
N ASN A 97 4.34 16.31 -6.27
CA ASN A 97 3.68 16.20 -7.56
C ASN A 97 3.86 17.48 -8.41
N ASP A 98 3.59 17.34 -9.71
CA ASP A 98 3.45 18.50 -10.57
C ASP A 98 2.36 19.44 -10.03
N LYS A 99 2.60 20.77 -10.09
CA LYS A 99 1.68 21.79 -9.55
C LYS A 99 0.32 21.82 -10.23
N THR A 100 0.20 21.22 -11.41
CA THR A 100 -1.06 21.10 -12.15
C THR A 100 -1.84 19.84 -11.81
N PHE A 101 -1.26 18.95 -10.99
CA PHE A 101 -1.90 17.71 -10.59
C PHE A 101 -2.72 17.90 -9.31
N GLU A 102 -3.94 17.36 -9.32
CA GLU A 102 -4.82 17.30 -8.16
C GLU A 102 -5.31 15.87 -7.92
N TYR A 103 -5.25 15.43 -6.67
CA TYR A 103 -5.88 14.19 -6.24
C TYR A 103 -7.41 14.30 -6.32
N ALA A 104 -8.10 13.17 -6.38
CA ALA A 104 -9.56 13.13 -6.26
C ALA A 104 -9.99 13.35 -4.78
N GLU A 105 -11.28 13.59 -4.56
CA GLU A 105 -11.82 13.79 -3.21
C GLU A 105 -11.78 12.51 -2.35
N CYS A 106 -11.87 11.34 -2.97
CA CYS A 106 -11.76 10.05 -2.28
C CYS A 106 -11.30 8.93 -3.22
N SER A 107 -10.78 7.83 -2.67
CA SER A 107 -10.25 6.70 -3.44
C SER A 107 -11.31 5.95 -4.26
N THR A 108 -12.56 5.95 -3.80
CA THR A 108 -13.67 5.21 -4.43
C THR A 108 -14.63 6.08 -5.24
N CYS A 109 -14.47 7.41 -5.24
CA CYS A 109 -15.34 8.34 -5.98
C CYS A 109 -14.74 8.79 -7.31
N SER A 110 -13.64 8.19 -7.74
CA SER A 110 -13.02 8.41 -9.04
C SER A 110 -12.98 7.13 -9.86
N ASP A 111 -12.80 7.26 -11.17
CA ASP A 111 -12.57 6.14 -12.10
C ASP A 111 -11.11 5.65 -12.12
N ARG A 112 -10.26 6.23 -11.26
CA ARG A 112 -8.82 5.92 -11.14
C ARG A 112 -8.57 4.64 -10.35
N LEU A 113 -8.98 3.48 -10.90
CA LEU A 113 -8.97 2.19 -10.20
C LEU A 113 -7.94 1.19 -10.75
N GLY A 114 -7.20 1.55 -11.81
CA GLY A 114 -6.23 0.65 -12.43
C GLY A 114 -5.02 0.37 -11.56
N LEU A 115 -4.71 -0.92 -11.37
CA LEU A 115 -3.60 -1.39 -10.52
C LEU A 115 -2.35 -1.79 -11.29
N ASP A 116 -2.35 -1.69 -12.61
CA ASP A 116 -1.19 -2.02 -13.43
C ASP A 116 -0.14 -0.92 -13.38
N LEU A 117 1.13 -1.34 -13.34
CA LEU A 117 2.25 -0.41 -13.34
C LEU A 117 2.31 0.33 -14.68
N TYR A 118 2.45 1.64 -14.63
CA TYR A 118 2.65 2.47 -15.79
C TYR A 118 4.00 2.22 -16.50
N ASN A 119 4.00 2.40 -17.80
CA ASN A 119 5.25 2.41 -18.59
C ASN A 119 6.10 3.67 -18.31
N LYS A 120 5.42 4.82 -18.12
CA LYS A 120 6.02 6.08 -17.67
C LYS A 120 5.29 6.52 -16.42
N THR A 121 6.02 6.61 -15.33
CA THR A 121 5.42 6.83 -14.01
C THR A 121 5.09 8.29 -13.74
N ASN A 122 5.93 9.25 -14.16
CA ASN A 122 5.72 10.68 -13.91
C ASN A 122 5.28 10.97 -12.46
N GLY A 123 5.94 10.32 -11.49
CA GLY A 123 5.62 10.41 -10.07
C GLY A 123 4.55 9.44 -9.57
N PHE A 124 3.84 8.70 -10.45
CA PHE A 124 2.77 7.77 -10.08
C PHE A 124 3.01 6.38 -10.66
N LEU A 125 2.84 5.34 -9.84
CA LEU A 125 3.10 3.96 -10.25
C LEU A 125 1.92 3.32 -11.00
N THR A 126 0.70 3.64 -10.60
CA THR A 126 -0.54 3.07 -11.13
C THR A 126 -1.58 4.17 -11.34
N GLU A 127 -2.69 3.86 -12.01
CA GLU A 127 -3.84 4.77 -12.07
C GLU A 127 -4.38 5.02 -10.66
N TYR A 128 -4.43 3.99 -9.82
CA TYR A 128 -4.91 4.08 -8.44
C TYR A 128 -4.06 5.02 -7.56
N SER A 129 -2.76 5.13 -7.82
CA SER A 129 -1.87 6.12 -7.15
C SER A 129 -2.36 7.56 -7.29
N LYS A 130 -3.16 7.87 -8.33
CA LYS A 130 -3.67 9.23 -8.57
C LYS A 130 -5.00 9.51 -7.87
N SER A 131 -5.56 8.54 -7.15
CA SER A 131 -6.84 8.71 -6.47
C SER A 131 -6.74 9.68 -5.30
N ILE A 132 -6.00 9.33 -4.26
CA ILE A 132 -5.71 10.20 -3.11
C ILE A 132 -4.27 9.99 -2.63
N ALA A 133 -3.74 10.93 -1.83
CA ALA A 133 -2.36 10.91 -1.37
C ALA A 133 -2.00 9.67 -0.54
N SER A 134 -2.91 9.20 0.34
CA SER A 134 -2.69 7.99 1.14
C SER A 134 -2.59 6.72 0.29
N GLU A 135 -3.38 6.61 -0.79
CA GLU A 135 -3.30 5.48 -1.73
C GLU A 135 -1.99 5.52 -2.53
N ASP A 136 -1.55 6.71 -2.94
CA ASP A 136 -0.28 6.89 -3.63
C ASP A 136 0.91 6.47 -2.76
N MET A 137 0.93 6.87 -1.48
CA MET A 137 1.94 6.41 -0.52
C MET A 137 1.91 4.90 -0.35
N ALA A 138 0.72 4.29 -0.22
CA ALA A 138 0.55 2.86 -0.07
C ALA A 138 1.01 2.09 -1.32
N GLU A 139 0.72 2.60 -2.53
CA GLU A 139 1.23 2.03 -3.78
C GLU A 139 2.77 2.08 -3.83
N VAL A 140 3.38 3.24 -3.56
CA VAL A 140 4.85 3.36 -3.54
C VAL A 140 5.47 2.39 -2.53
N PHE A 141 4.93 2.30 -1.32
CA PHE A 141 5.41 1.35 -0.31
C PHE A 141 5.25 -0.10 -0.76
N SER A 142 4.09 -0.48 -1.31
CA SER A 142 3.81 -1.84 -1.75
C SER A 142 4.78 -2.32 -2.84
N PHE A 143 5.08 -1.47 -3.80
CA PHE A 143 6.08 -1.77 -4.84
C PHE A 143 7.51 -1.84 -4.27
N LEU A 144 7.86 -0.99 -3.31
CA LEU A 144 9.16 -1.07 -2.61
C LEU A 144 9.35 -2.40 -1.89
N MET A 145 8.27 -2.95 -1.35
CA MET A 145 8.33 -4.23 -0.62
C MET A 145 8.40 -5.43 -1.56
N THR A 146 7.74 -5.37 -2.72
CA THR A 146 7.61 -6.50 -3.65
C THR A 146 8.63 -6.51 -4.78
N ASP A 147 9.15 -5.34 -5.22
CA ASP A 147 10.10 -5.25 -6.34
C ASP A 147 11.10 -4.08 -6.20
N LYS A 148 12.03 -4.22 -5.25
CA LYS A 148 13.06 -3.20 -4.95
C LYS A 148 13.95 -2.85 -6.15
N ILE A 149 14.29 -3.84 -6.98
CA ILE A 149 15.19 -3.64 -8.13
C ILE A 149 14.48 -2.78 -9.18
N LYS A 150 13.24 -3.13 -9.51
CA LYS A 150 12.42 -2.37 -10.46
C LYS A 150 12.18 -0.93 -9.98
N MET A 151 11.85 -0.78 -8.69
CA MET A 151 11.66 0.55 -8.10
C MET A 151 12.92 1.42 -8.20
N LYS A 152 14.10 0.87 -7.94
CA LYS A 152 15.37 1.59 -8.13
C LYS A 152 15.57 2.03 -9.59
N ASN A 153 15.27 1.16 -10.54
CA ASN A 153 15.43 1.44 -11.96
C ASN A 153 14.44 2.52 -12.46
N ILE A 154 13.20 2.51 -11.96
CA ILE A 154 12.20 3.53 -12.32
C ILE A 154 12.58 4.87 -11.69
N ALA A 155 12.91 4.89 -10.40
CA ALA A 155 13.29 6.11 -9.68
C ALA A 155 14.53 6.79 -10.26
N SER A 156 15.45 6.06 -10.90
CA SER A 156 16.60 6.67 -11.58
C SER A 156 16.23 7.53 -12.80
N LYS A 157 14.98 7.43 -13.27
CA LYS A 157 14.45 8.14 -14.45
C LYS A 157 13.28 9.07 -14.13
N ASP A 158 12.83 9.06 -12.87
CA ASP A 158 11.68 9.82 -12.39
C ASP A 158 12.01 10.47 -11.05
N SER A 159 12.32 11.75 -11.07
CA SER A 159 12.74 12.50 -9.89
C SER A 159 11.64 12.69 -8.87
N ILE A 160 10.37 12.77 -9.29
CA ILE A 160 9.22 12.86 -8.38
C ILE A 160 9.10 11.55 -7.61
N LEU A 161 9.13 10.43 -8.32
CA LEU A 161 9.06 9.12 -7.69
C LEU A 161 10.28 8.84 -6.80
N PHE A 162 11.47 9.31 -7.17
CA PHE A 162 12.65 9.23 -6.31
C PHE A 162 12.43 9.93 -4.97
N ASN A 163 11.91 11.15 -4.98
CA ASN A 163 11.62 11.90 -3.74
C ASN A 163 10.55 11.20 -2.89
N LYS A 164 9.50 10.70 -3.50
CA LYS A 164 8.45 9.91 -2.84
C LYS A 164 9.03 8.66 -2.16
N ILE A 165 9.90 7.92 -2.85
CA ILE A 165 10.57 6.74 -2.31
C ILE A 165 11.44 7.10 -1.11
N GLU A 166 12.24 8.17 -1.20
CA GLU A 166 13.09 8.59 -0.09
C GLU A 166 12.26 9.09 1.11
N PHE A 167 11.13 9.75 0.87
CA PHE A 167 10.19 10.12 1.93
C PHE A 167 9.68 8.89 2.69
N ILE A 168 9.20 7.86 1.97
CA ILE A 168 8.73 6.59 2.58
C ILE A 168 9.86 5.92 3.37
N LYS A 169 11.05 5.75 2.78
CA LYS A 169 12.19 5.11 3.44
C LYS A 169 12.61 5.83 4.73
N ASN A 170 12.67 7.15 4.68
CA ASN A 170 13.03 7.96 5.83
C ASN A 170 11.97 7.89 6.94
N GLY A 171 10.69 7.88 6.58
CA GLY A 171 9.59 7.69 7.51
C GLY A 171 9.67 6.33 8.22
N ILE A 172 9.83 5.24 7.48
CA ILE A 172 9.98 3.89 8.04
C ILE A 172 11.22 3.79 8.95
N LYS A 173 12.35 4.41 8.56
CA LYS A 173 13.55 4.45 9.40
C LYS A 173 13.30 5.18 10.73
N LYS A 174 12.58 6.29 10.71
CA LYS A 174 12.19 7.00 11.92
C LYS A 174 11.39 6.08 12.85
N ILE A 175 10.35 5.41 12.34
CA ILE A 175 9.53 4.49 13.15
C ILE A 175 10.37 3.35 13.79
N LYS A 176 11.34 2.81 13.06
CA LYS A 176 12.20 1.74 13.60
C LYS A 176 13.09 2.21 14.75
N ASN A 177 13.46 3.49 14.78
CA ASN A 177 14.36 4.08 15.78
C ASN A 177 13.61 4.61 17.02
N PHE A 178 12.29 4.66 17.03
CA PHE A 178 11.46 4.90 18.21
C PHE A 178 11.29 3.61 19.03
#